data_054a049c1d4e4287532ecaeec5d64602
#
_entry.id   054a049c1d4e4287532ecaeec5d64602
#
_cell.length_a   1.000
_cell.length_b   1.000
_cell.length_c   1.000
_cell.angle_alpha   90.00
_cell.angle_beta   90.00
_cell.angle_gamma   90.00
#
_symmetry.space_group_name_H-M   'P 1'
#
loop_
_entity.id
_entity.type
_entity.pdbx_description
1 polymer ?
#
loop_
_entity_poly.entity_id
_entity_poly.type
_entity_poly.pdbx_seq_one_letter_code
_entity_poly.pdbx_strand_id
1 'polypeptide(L)'
;KNNPYRVIGLLVGATAPQQVRQINRLRQSIEAEVEPDEDFSFPVISKLQRTTETVNAAASKIHLESGKINASLFWFYKGNEIDDDAAFDILKGENGDKEEAQKIWTSAIKGKEITKRNVSCLHNLSTLLLSNAFKGNKIFVKILEDAITLKLKFLESDFSADLVKIATDENNRTNKVELQLIFLKELHSEIEKNEDFSTDRFLTILNNLNFSAKEEFLKGFVQKPIRQIEDEISKTKTKRQADKRDAEIFGKELYENTEASIEQLKNVLDTSDIRYQNIADKLANEIL
;
A
#
# COMPACT_ATOMS: atom_id res chain seq x y z
N LYS A 1 1.41 9.05 6.25
CA LYS A 1 1.49 9.91 7.46
C LYS A 1 0.41 11.00 7.46
N ASN A 2 0.02 11.52 6.30
CA ASN A 2 -0.95 12.63 6.18
C ASN A 2 -2.26 12.15 5.51
N ASN A 3 -2.83 11.04 6.00
CA ASN A 3 -4.14 10.60 5.54
C ASN A 3 -5.18 11.71 5.77
N PRO A 4 -6.03 12.05 4.79
CA PRO A 4 -7.00 13.13 4.90
C PRO A 4 -7.96 12.97 6.08
N TYR A 5 -8.48 11.78 6.35
CA TYR A 5 -9.34 11.53 7.50
C TYR A 5 -8.62 11.80 8.82
N ARG A 6 -7.34 11.40 8.91
CA ARG A 6 -6.50 11.70 10.07
C ARG A 6 -6.31 13.19 10.29
N VAL A 7 -5.99 13.92 9.22
CA VAL A 7 -5.78 15.38 9.31
C VAL A 7 -7.03 16.07 9.81
N ILE A 8 -8.20 15.64 9.36
CA ILE A 8 -9.49 16.20 9.81
C ILE A 8 -9.89 15.65 11.18
N GLY A 9 -9.31 14.53 11.65
CA GLY A 9 -9.65 13.90 12.92
C GLY A 9 -10.96 13.10 12.88
N LEU A 10 -11.24 12.45 11.75
CA LEU A 10 -12.44 11.65 11.53
C LEU A 10 -12.10 10.21 11.19
N LEU A 11 -13.02 9.30 11.45
CA LEU A 11 -13.02 7.95 10.90
C LEU A 11 -13.60 7.95 9.47
N VAL A 12 -13.27 6.92 8.70
CA VAL A 12 -13.94 6.64 7.43
C VAL A 12 -15.43 6.42 7.69
N GLY A 13 -16.29 6.95 6.82
CA GLY A 13 -17.74 6.87 6.98
C GLY A 13 -18.37 8.04 7.72
N ALA A 14 -17.57 9.02 8.16
CA ALA A 14 -18.11 10.26 8.71
C ALA A 14 -19.01 10.95 7.67
N THR A 15 -20.23 11.30 8.09
CA THR A 15 -21.23 11.96 7.24
C THR A 15 -20.81 13.36 6.81
N ALA A 16 -21.36 13.87 5.72
CA ALA A 16 -21.05 15.23 5.25
C ALA A 16 -21.27 16.31 6.33
N PRO A 17 -22.36 16.30 7.12
CA PRO A 17 -22.51 17.24 8.24
C PRO A 17 -21.42 17.11 9.32
N GLN A 18 -20.98 15.87 9.63
CA GLN A 18 -19.88 15.64 10.57
C GLN A 18 -18.56 16.20 10.03
N GLN A 19 -18.28 15.98 8.75
CA GLN A 19 -17.09 16.53 8.09
C GLN A 19 -17.07 18.05 8.13
N VAL A 20 -18.14 18.70 7.73
CA VAL A 20 -18.25 20.17 7.77
C VAL A 20 -18.07 20.72 9.17
N ARG A 21 -18.74 20.13 10.16
CA ARG A 21 -18.64 20.54 11.57
C ARG A 21 -17.20 20.44 12.08
N GLN A 22 -16.55 19.30 11.82
CA GLN A 22 -15.20 19.07 12.31
C GLN A 22 -14.17 19.99 11.62
N ILE A 23 -14.30 20.20 10.31
CA ILE A 23 -13.43 21.13 9.56
C ILE A 23 -13.54 22.55 10.11
N ASN A 24 -14.77 23.03 10.36
CA ASN A 24 -14.98 24.37 10.90
C ASN A 24 -14.42 24.49 12.32
N ARG A 25 -14.60 23.47 13.17
CA ARG A 25 -14.03 23.42 14.51
C ARG A 25 -12.50 23.49 14.47
N LEU A 26 -11.85 22.69 13.61
CA LEU A 26 -10.40 22.73 13.45
C LEU A 26 -9.89 24.10 13.00
N ARG A 27 -10.57 24.76 12.05
CA ARG A 27 -10.21 26.10 11.61
C ARG A 27 -10.28 27.11 12.77
N GLN A 28 -11.35 27.06 13.56
CA GLN A 28 -11.51 27.92 14.72
C GLN A 28 -10.42 27.68 15.77
N SER A 29 -10.08 26.42 16.05
CA SER A 29 -9.00 26.09 16.99
C SER A 29 -7.64 26.57 16.49
N ILE A 30 -7.35 26.43 15.19
CA ILE A 30 -6.11 26.92 14.58
C ILE A 30 -6.03 28.46 14.65
N GLU A 31 -7.12 29.16 14.32
CA GLU A 31 -7.19 30.64 14.39
C GLU A 31 -7.04 31.15 15.81
N ALA A 32 -7.55 30.42 16.79
CA ALA A 32 -7.44 30.76 18.22
C ALA A 32 -6.11 30.31 18.86
N GLU A 33 -5.24 29.63 18.11
CA GLU A 33 -4.00 29.01 18.61
C GLU A 33 -4.23 28.03 19.79
N VAL A 34 -5.39 27.35 19.79
CA VAL A 34 -5.77 26.37 20.82
C VAL A 34 -5.67 24.97 20.23
N GLU A 35 -5.14 24.03 21.00
CA GLU A 35 -5.17 22.62 20.59
C GLU A 35 -6.62 22.13 20.50
N PRO A 36 -7.00 21.46 19.40
CA PRO A 36 -8.34 20.89 19.28
C PRO A 36 -8.53 19.77 20.31
N ASP A 37 -9.76 19.64 20.81
CA ASP A 37 -10.12 18.50 21.66
C ASP A 37 -9.78 17.15 21.00
N GLU A 38 -9.74 16.10 21.82
CA GLU A 38 -9.53 14.75 21.34
C GLU A 38 -10.42 14.38 20.15
N ASP A 39 -9.80 13.89 19.11
CA ASP A 39 -10.44 13.43 17.89
C ASP A 39 -9.84 12.10 17.40
N PHE A 40 -10.25 11.64 16.23
CA PHE A 40 -9.74 10.40 15.66
C PHE A 40 -8.41 10.57 14.88
N SER A 41 -7.58 11.56 15.22
CA SER A 41 -6.23 11.67 14.61
C SER A 41 -5.20 10.74 15.24
N PHE A 42 -5.50 10.20 16.42
CA PHE A 42 -4.68 9.28 17.19
C PHE A 42 -3.23 9.78 17.36
N PRO A 43 -2.99 10.70 18.30
CA PRO A 43 -1.66 11.29 18.53
C PRO A 43 -0.56 10.26 18.76
N VAL A 44 -0.90 9.12 19.39
CA VAL A 44 0.00 8.00 19.66
C VAL A 44 0.63 7.38 18.39
N ILE A 45 -0.01 7.51 17.23
CA ILE A 45 0.52 7.00 15.95
C ILE A 45 1.74 7.81 15.52
N SER A 46 1.62 9.14 15.54
CA SER A 46 2.73 10.09 15.30
C SER A 46 2.25 11.51 15.57
N LYS A 47 3.18 12.43 15.81
CA LYS A 47 2.84 13.85 15.94
C LYS A 47 2.23 14.36 14.63
N LEU A 48 1.11 15.07 14.74
CA LEU A 48 0.41 15.69 13.61
C LEU A 48 0.39 17.21 13.82
N GLN A 49 0.94 17.94 12.87
CA GLN A 49 0.80 19.40 12.83
C GLN A 49 -0.33 19.75 11.85
N ARG A 50 -1.27 20.54 12.30
CA ARG A 50 -2.39 21.04 11.50
C ARG A 50 -2.21 22.51 11.24
N THR A 51 -2.39 22.90 9.99
CA THR A 51 -2.52 24.29 9.56
C THR A 51 -3.82 24.43 8.77
N THR A 52 -4.30 25.62 8.57
CA THR A 52 -5.48 25.89 7.73
C THR A 52 -5.31 25.28 6.33
N GLU A 53 -4.10 25.38 5.75
CA GLU A 53 -3.78 24.83 4.43
C GLU A 53 -3.86 23.30 4.42
N THR A 54 -3.29 22.62 5.43
CA THR A 54 -3.31 21.14 5.49
C THR A 54 -4.72 20.61 5.71
N VAL A 55 -5.54 21.30 6.53
CA VAL A 55 -6.95 20.95 6.75
C VAL A 55 -7.76 21.15 5.46
N ASN A 56 -7.58 22.26 4.76
CA ASN A 56 -8.25 22.53 3.49
C ASN A 56 -7.85 21.52 2.39
N ALA A 57 -6.57 21.19 2.29
CA ALA A 57 -6.08 20.19 1.34
C ALA A 57 -6.66 18.79 1.65
N ALA A 58 -6.76 18.42 2.93
CA ALA A 58 -7.37 17.17 3.34
C ALA A 58 -8.87 17.14 3.03
N ALA A 59 -9.60 18.22 3.30
CA ALA A 59 -11.01 18.36 2.96
C ALA A 59 -11.26 18.21 1.45
N SER A 60 -10.44 18.87 0.63
CA SER A 60 -10.52 18.75 -0.84
C SER A 60 -10.30 17.33 -1.34
N LYS A 61 -9.37 16.57 -0.74
CA LYS A 61 -9.10 15.18 -1.12
C LYS A 61 -10.29 14.25 -0.85
N ILE A 62 -10.97 14.39 0.29
CA ILE A 62 -12.15 13.56 0.61
C ILE A 62 -13.46 14.11 0.03
N HIS A 63 -13.41 15.19 -0.73
CA HIS A 63 -14.57 15.64 -1.50
C HIS A 63 -14.81 14.76 -2.74
N LEU A 64 -13.75 14.23 -3.34
CA LEU A 64 -13.82 13.34 -4.49
C LEU A 64 -13.95 11.87 -4.05
N GLU A 65 -14.77 11.10 -4.75
CA GLU A 65 -14.95 9.66 -4.44
C GLU A 65 -13.65 8.87 -4.51
N SER A 66 -12.83 9.09 -5.55
CA SER A 66 -11.52 8.45 -5.67
C SER A 66 -10.59 8.78 -4.51
N GLY A 67 -10.63 10.02 -4.01
CA GLY A 67 -9.88 10.45 -2.84
C GLY A 67 -10.39 9.79 -1.55
N LYS A 68 -11.71 9.62 -1.41
CA LYS A 68 -12.32 8.90 -0.28
C LYS A 68 -11.90 7.43 -0.28
N ILE A 69 -11.99 6.76 -1.43
CA ILE A 69 -11.60 5.34 -1.56
C ILE A 69 -10.12 5.18 -1.22
N ASN A 70 -9.24 5.98 -1.84
CA ASN A 70 -7.81 5.91 -1.57
C ASN A 70 -7.52 6.13 -0.07
N ALA A 71 -8.05 7.19 0.51
CA ALA A 71 -7.84 7.51 1.93
C ALA A 71 -8.39 6.41 2.86
N SER A 72 -9.54 5.79 2.53
CA SER A 72 -10.19 4.76 3.35
C SER A 72 -9.35 3.49 3.48
N LEU A 73 -8.57 3.13 2.47
CA LEU A 73 -7.69 1.96 2.50
C LEU A 73 -6.57 2.07 3.54
N PHE A 74 -6.25 3.30 3.97
CA PHE A 74 -5.15 3.61 4.89
C PHE A 74 -5.61 4.32 6.16
N TRP A 75 -6.91 4.24 6.48
CA TRP A 75 -7.45 4.82 7.70
C TRP A 75 -8.52 3.95 8.33
N PHE A 76 -8.77 4.18 9.60
CA PHE A 76 -9.68 3.40 10.43
C PHE A 76 -11.15 3.67 10.11
N TYR A 77 -11.98 2.65 10.24
CA TYR A 77 -13.44 2.77 10.23
C TYR A 77 -14.06 1.98 11.38
N LYS A 78 -15.25 2.37 11.80
CA LYS A 78 -16.00 1.68 12.84
C LYS A 78 -16.98 0.68 12.19
N GLY A 79 -16.78 -0.60 12.46
CA GLY A 79 -17.66 -1.68 11.99
C GLY A 79 -18.08 -2.61 13.12
N ASN A 80 -17.32 -2.66 14.23
CA ASN A 80 -17.63 -3.38 15.46
C ASN A 80 -17.73 -2.38 16.61
N GLU A 81 -18.90 -2.27 17.23
CA GLU A 81 -19.13 -1.28 18.29
C GLU A 81 -18.36 -1.58 19.59
N ILE A 82 -18.00 -2.82 19.84
CA ILE A 82 -17.31 -3.22 21.09
C ILE A 82 -15.79 -3.10 20.91
N ASP A 83 -15.24 -3.88 19.98
CA ASP A 83 -13.78 -3.98 19.83
C ASP A 83 -13.17 -2.72 19.21
N ASP A 84 -13.87 -2.09 18.25
CA ASP A 84 -13.36 -0.88 17.63
C ASP A 84 -13.43 0.32 18.58
N ASP A 85 -14.54 0.49 19.33
CA ASP A 85 -14.65 1.59 20.31
C ASP A 85 -13.59 1.44 21.41
N ALA A 86 -13.44 0.24 21.99
CA ALA A 86 -12.42 0.01 23.00
C ALA A 86 -10.99 0.32 22.48
N ALA A 87 -10.66 -0.11 21.27
CA ALA A 87 -9.36 0.18 20.67
C ALA A 87 -9.18 1.67 20.34
N PHE A 88 -10.22 2.34 19.83
CA PHE A 88 -10.15 3.77 19.52
C PHE A 88 -10.01 4.62 20.78
N ASP A 89 -10.70 4.28 21.86
CA ASP A 89 -10.57 5.01 23.11
C ASP A 89 -9.15 4.90 23.70
N ILE A 90 -8.51 3.73 23.56
CA ILE A 90 -7.10 3.56 23.91
C ILE A 90 -6.17 4.41 23.02
N LEU A 91 -6.46 4.51 21.73
CA LEU A 91 -5.61 5.25 20.77
C LEU A 91 -5.76 6.78 20.85
N LYS A 92 -6.88 7.31 21.36
CA LYS A 92 -7.17 8.74 21.41
C LYS A 92 -6.29 9.50 22.39
N GLY A 93 -6.00 8.91 23.55
CA GLY A 93 -5.26 9.59 24.59
C GLY A 93 -3.82 9.94 24.20
N GLU A 94 -3.25 10.97 24.77
CA GLU A 94 -1.83 11.34 24.58
C GLU A 94 -0.88 10.20 24.97
N ASN A 95 -1.24 9.43 25.99
CA ASN A 95 -0.54 8.24 26.46
C ASN A 95 -1.15 6.96 25.89
N GLY A 96 -1.74 7.04 24.72
CA GLY A 96 -2.40 5.91 24.08
C GLY A 96 -1.45 4.69 23.88
N ASP A 97 -2.00 3.51 24.05
CA ASP A 97 -1.26 2.25 23.93
C ASP A 97 -1.61 1.51 22.64
N LYS A 98 -0.71 1.62 21.64
CA LYS A 98 -0.88 0.93 20.35
C LYS A 98 -0.83 -0.60 20.48
N GLU A 99 -0.07 -1.10 21.43
CA GLU A 99 0.10 -2.54 21.65
C GLU A 99 -1.18 -3.13 22.25
N GLU A 100 -1.84 -2.40 23.15
CA GLU A 100 -3.11 -2.84 23.72
C GLU A 100 -4.24 -2.78 22.68
N ALA A 101 -4.34 -1.71 21.90
CA ALA A 101 -5.28 -1.64 20.77
C ALA A 101 -5.05 -2.77 19.75
N GLN A 102 -3.78 -3.10 19.46
CA GLN A 102 -3.41 -4.22 18.61
C GLN A 102 -3.87 -5.56 19.19
N LYS A 103 -3.74 -5.78 20.49
CA LYS A 103 -4.20 -7.02 21.18
C LYS A 103 -5.71 -7.19 21.06
N ILE A 104 -6.49 -6.11 21.24
CA ILE A 104 -7.95 -6.15 21.10
C ILE A 104 -8.32 -6.66 19.72
N TRP A 105 -7.85 -6.00 18.65
CA TRP A 105 -8.17 -6.40 17.30
C TRP A 105 -7.62 -7.78 16.92
N THR A 106 -6.42 -8.13 17.40
CA THR A 106 -5.86 -9.47 17.18
C THR A 106 -6.76 -10.55 17.80
N SER A 107 -7.25 -10.34 19.02
CA SER A 107 -8.14 -11.28 19.73
C SER A 107 -9.49 -11.43 19.02
N ALA A 108 -9.97 -10.38 18.38
CA ALA A 108 -11.21 -10.38 17.61
C ALA A 108 -11.14 -11.26 16.35
N ILE A 109 -9.94 -11.43 15.74
CA ILE A 109 -9.76 -12.13 14.46
C ILE A 109 -8.96 -13.43 14.55
N LYS A 110 -8.12 -13.62 15.56
CA LYS A 110 -7.20 -14.76 15.66
C LYS A 110 -7.96 -16.10 15.74
N GLY A 111 -7.68 -16.98 14.75
CA GLY A 111 -8.30 -18.30 14.68
C GLY A 111 -9.78 -18.29 14.37
N LYS A 112 -10.34 -17.15 13.95
CA LYS A 112 -11.75 -17.00 13.63
C LYS A 112 -11.95 -16.79 12.12
N GLU A 113 -13.12 -17.21 11.66
CA GLU A 113 -13.60 -16.87 10.32
C GLU A 113 -13.88 -15.36 10.24
N ILE A 114 -13.63 -14.77 9.07
CA ILE A 114 -13.93 -13.35 8.81
C ILE A 114 -15.43 -13.20 8.55
N THR A 115 -16.06 -12.41 9.38
CA THR A 115 -17.48 -12.13 9.35
C THR A 115 -17.72 -10.61 9.41
N LYS A 116 -18.97 -10.17 9.18
CA LYS A 116 -19.35 -8.78 9.33
C LYS A 116 -19.01 -8.20 10.73
N ARG A 117 -18.91 -9.06 11.76
CA ARG A 117 -18.62 -8.63 13.14
C ARG A 117 -17.15 -8.30 13.40
N ASN A 118 -16.22 -8.92 12.67
CA ASN A 118 -14.78 -8.77 12.95
C ASN A 118 -13.96 -8.27 11.77
N VAL A 119 -14.58 -8.00 10.65
CA VAL A 119 -13.88 -7.54 9.44
C VAL A 119 -13.28 -6.14 9.62
N SER A 120 -13.92 -5.25 10.39
CA SER A 120 -13.35 -3.95 10.73
C SER A 120 -12.08 -4.11 11.58
N CYS A 121 -12.08 -5.04 12.53
CA CYS A 121 -10.90 -5.34 13.33
C CYS A 121 -9.72 -5.80 12.44
N LEU A 122 -9.97 -6.58 11.39
CA LEU A 122 -8.96 -7.00 10.42
C LEU A 122 -8.37 -5.81 9.66
N HIS A 123 -9.24 -4.93 9.14
CA HIS A 123 -8.83 -3.71 8.45
C HIS A 123 -8.08 -2.75 9.37
N ASN A 124 -8.61 -2.49 10.57
CA ASN A 124 -8.06 -1.56 11.55
C ASN A 124 -6.69 -2.04 12.07
N LEU A 125 -6.56 -3.34 12.36
CA LEU A 125 -5.29 -3.95 12.74
C LEU A 125 -4.24 -3.78 11.64
N SER A 126 -4.58 -4.09 10.40
CA SER A 126 -3.65 -3.91 9.28
C SER A 126 -3.23 -2.43 9.11
N THR A 127 -4.15 -1.49 9.32
CA THR A 127 -3.89 -0.04 9.26
C THR A 127 -2.95 0.41 10.39
N LEU A 128 -3.15 -0.08 11.60
CA LEU A 128 -2.26 0.18 12.73
C LEU A 128 -0.86 -0.38 12.48
N LEU A 129 -0.76 -1.62 12.01
CA LEU A 129 0.53 -2.25 11.67
C LEU A 129 1.24 -1.49 10.54
N LEU A 130 0.53 -1.05 9.49
CA LEU A 130 1.11 -0.19 8.45
C LEU A 130 1.71 1.08 9.06
N SER A 131 1.02 1.72 10.01
CA SER A 131 1.54 2.92 10.67
C SER A 131 2.80 2.63 11.50
N ASN A 132 2.90 1.44 12.09
CA ASN A 132 4.05 1.00 12.87
C ASN A 132 5.22 0.52 12.01
N ALA A 133 4.93 0.01 10.80
CA ALA A 133 5.95 -0.44 9.86
C ALA A 133 6.85 0.72 9.37
N PHE A 134 6.34 1.94 9.33
CA PHE A 134 7.06 3.13 8.86
C PHE A 134 7.43 4.04 10.03
N LYS A 135 8.67 4.02 10.49
CA LYS A 135 9.16 4.86 11.60
C LYS A 135 10.36 5.70 11.15
N GLY A 136 10.13 6.98 10.91
CA GLY A 136 11.15 7.86 10.30
C GLY A 136 11.48 7.36 8.89
N ASN A 137 12.77 7.17 8.61
CA ASN A 137 13.26 6.61 7.34
C ASN A 137 13.42 5.09 7.37
N LYS A 138 12.99 4.40 8.45
CA LYS A 138 13.11 2.95 8.58
C LYS A 138 11.79 2.24 8.30
N ILE A 139 11.89 1.11 7.60
CA ILE A 139 10.77 0.19 7.37
C ILE A 139 11.05 -1.11 8.14
N PHE A 140 10.13 -1.47 9.04
CA PHE A 140 10.16 -2.73 9.76
C PHE A 140 9.53 -3.84 8.92
N VAL A 141 10.37 -4.63 8.25
CA VAL A 141 9.97 -5.59 7.21
C VAL A 141 8.90 -6.57 7.70
N LYS A 142 9.10 -7.18 8.87
CA LYS A 142 8.14 -8.16 9.41
C LYS A 142 6.78 -7.54 9.71
N ILE A 143 6.77 -6.33 10.28
CA ILE A 143 5.53 -5.60 10.55
C ILE A 143 4.83 -5.22 9.24
N LEU A 144 5.59 -4.81 8.23
CA LEU A 144 5.06 -4.49 6.90
C LEU A 144 4.44 -5.73 6.23
N GLU A 145 5.12 -6.87 6.29
CA GLU A 145 4.63 -8.15 5.76
C GLU A 145 3.30 -8.55 6.41
N ASP A 146 3.23 -8.51 7.75
CA ASP A 146 2.02 -8.83 8.50
C ASP A 146 0.88 -7.85 8.15
N ALA A 147 1.18 -6.55 8.02
CA ALA A 147 0.22 -5.53 7.64
C ALA A 147 -0.34 -5.74 6.23
N ILE A 148 0.53 -6.03 5.25
CA ILE A 148 0.13 -6.32 3.86
C ILE A 148 -0.74 -7.58 3.82
N THR A 149 -0.32 -8.63 4.51
CA THR A 149 -1.06 -9.91 4.56
C THR A 149 -2.48 -9.71 5.08
N LEU A 150 -2.63 -9.00 6.19
CA LEU A 150 -3.95 -8.71 6.75
C LEU A 150 -4.78 -7.79 5.85
N LYS A 151 -4.16 -6.77 5.26
CA LYS A 151 -4.87 -5.86 4.34
C LYS A 151 -5.35 -6.58 3.09
N LEU A 152 -4.52 -7.39 2.45
CA LEU A 152 -4.93 -8.16 1.28
C LEU A 152 -5.98 -9.21 1.64
N LYS A 153 -5.90 -9.84 2.82
CA LYS A 153 -6.96 -10.73 3.31
C LYS A 153 -8.30 -9.99 3.48
N PHE A 154 -8.28 -8.76 4.00
CA PHE A 154 -9.47 -7.91 4.07
C PHE A 154 -10.00 -7.58 2.67
N LEU A 155 -9.14 -7.13 1.76
CA LEU A 155 -9.52 -6.72 0.41
C LEU A 155 -9.98 -7.90 -0.48
N GLU A 156 -9.56 -9.12 -0.17
CA GLU A 156 -10.02 -10.34 -0.83
C GLU A 156 -11.43 -10.78 -0.35
N SER A 157 -11.82 -10.36 0.84
CA SER A 157 -13.13 -10.70 1.40
C SER A 157 -14.27 -9.95 0.70
N ASP A 158 -15.47 -10.54 0.73
CA ASP A 158 -16.68 -9.92 0.19
C ASP A 158 -17.07 -8.61 0.92
N PHE A 159 -16.56 -8.42 2.13
CA PHE A 159 -16.78 -7.22 2.95
C PHE A 159 -15.99 -6.00 2.51
N SER A 160 -15.02 -6.13 1.60
CA SER A 160 -14.26 -4.99 1.07
C SER A 160 -15.17 -3.98 0.36
N ALA A 161 -16.25 -4.45 -0.28
CA ALA A 161 -17.27 -3.61 -0.89
C ALA A 161 -18.03 -2.74 0.14
N ASP A 162 -18.20 -3.22 1.37
CA ASP A 162 -18.86 -2.44 2.42
C ASP A 162 -18.01 -1.24 2.83
N LEU A 163 -16.70 -1.36 2.87
CA LEU A 163 -15.81 -0.20 3.12
C LEU A 163 -15.98 0.88 2.05
N VAL A 164 -16.10 0.48 0.77
CA VAL A 164 -16.31 1.43 -0.33
C VAL A 164 -17.63 2.18 -0.13
N LYS A 165 -18.72 1.48 0.16
CA LYS A 165 -20.03 2.11 0.42
C LYS A 165 -20.00 3.03 1.63
N ILE A 166 -19.31 2.63 2.70
CA ILE A 166 -19.12 3.45 3.90
C ILE A 166 -18.33 4.74 3.56
N ALA A 167 -17.32 4.62 2.71
CA ALA A 167 -16.46 5.76 2.35
C ALA A 167 -17.13 6.71 1.34
N THR A 168 -17.93 6.19 0.42
CA THR A 168 -18.55 6.95 -0.68
C THR A 168 -20.07 6.97 -0.59
N ASP A 169 -20.73 6.10 -1.32
CA ASP A 169 -22.18 5.86 -1.30
C ASP A 169 -22.53 4.47 -1.84
N GLU A 170 -23.81 4.10 -1.79
CA GLU A 170 -24.35 2.80 -2.21
C GLU A 170 -24.21 2.51 -3.72
N ASN A 171 -23.94 3.52 -4.54
CA ASN A 171 -23.87 3.39 -6.01
C ASN A 171 -22.45 3.05 -6.49
N ASN A 172 -21.44 3.28 -5.66
CA ASN A 172 -20.07 2.99 -6.03
C ASN A 172 -19.84 1.49 -6.27
N ARG A 173 -19.16 1.13 -7.35
CA ARG A 173 -18.95 -0.25 -7.82
C ARG A 173 -17.49 -0.65 -7.90
N THR A 174 -16.59 0.09 -7.24
CA THR A 174 -15.17 -0.29 -7.18
C THR A 174 -15.04 -1.71 -6.64
N ASN A 175 -14.46 -2.58 -7.45
CA ASN A 175 -14.33 -4.00 -7.11
C ASN A 175 -13.04 -4.31 -6.34
N LYS A 176 -12.92 -5.54 -5.83
CA LYS A 176 -11.78 -5.94 -5.01
C LYS A 176 -10.44 -5.88 -5.73
N VAL A 177 -10.38 -6.16 -7.03
CA VAL A 177 -9.14 -6.08 -7.82
C VAL A 177 -8.68 -4.62 -7.90
N GLU A 178 -9.59 -3.70 -8.20
CA GLU A 178 -9.30 -2.27 -8.24
C GLU A 178 -8.82 -1.75 -6.87
N LEU A 179 -9.47 -2.16 -5.77
CA LEU A 179 -9.07 -1.78 -4.41
C LEU A 179 -7.66 -2.29 -4.07
N GLN A 180 -7.34 -3.53 -4.42
CA GLN A 180 -6.02 -4.11 -4.24
C GLN A 180 -4.96 -3.35 -5.05
N LEU A 181 -5.25 -3.00 -6.31
CA LEU A 181 -4.36 -2.22 -7.15
C LEU A 181 -4.13 -0.81 -6.60
N ILE A 182 -5.17 -0.12 -6.12
CA ILE A 182 -5.05 1.19 -5.48
C ILE A 182 -4.16 1.07 -4.24
N PHE A 183 -4.45 0.11 -3.36
CA PHE A 183 -3.68 -0.11 -2.14
C PHE A 183 -2.19 -0.38 -2.44
N LEU A 184 -1.90 -1.30 -3.35
CA LEU A 184 -0.53 -1.70 -3.66
C LEU A 184 0.26 -0.59 -4.36
N LYS A 185 -0.36 0.18 -5.26
CA LYS A 185 0.28 1.32 -5.93
C LYS A 185 0.64 2.43 -4.96
N GLU A 186 -0.27 2.80 -4.08
CA GLU A 186 -0.01 3.82 -3.04
C GLU A 186 1.06 3.35 -2.05
N LEU A 187 0.98 2.08 -1.61
CA LEU A 187 1.98 1.52 -0.70
C LEU A 187 3.36 1.47 -1.35
N HIS A 188 3.46 1.04 -2.61
CA HIS A 188 4.71 1.02 -3.36
C HIS A 188 5.29 2.42 -3.51
N SER A 189 4.46 3.42 -3.85
CA SER A 189 4.88 4.82 -3.92
C SER A 189 5.42 5.38 -2.58
N GLU A 190 4.92 4.90 -1.44
CA GLU A 190 5.48 5.26 -0.13
C GLU A 190 6.80 4.52 0.16
N ILE A 191 6.92 3.27 -0.28
CA ILE A 191 8.14 2.45 -0.16
C ILE A 191 9.29 3.06 -0.98
N GLU A 192 9.03 3.49 -2.21
CA GLU A 192 10.03 4.10 -3.10
C GLU A 192 10.67 5.39 -2.53
N LYS A 193 10.03 6.04 -1.57
CA LYS A 193 10.59 7.20 -0.87
C LYS A 193 11.62 6.82 0.21
N ASN A 194 11.79 5.52 0.44
CA ASN A 194 12.67 5.00 1.48
C ASN A 194 13.90 4.35 0.84
N GLU A 195 15.07 4.93 1.10
CA GLU A 195 16.33 4.47 0.50
C GLU A 195 16.80 3.11 1.04
N ASP A 196 16.38 2.74 2.25
CA ASP A 196 16.80 1.49 2.92
C ASP A 196 15.93 0.27 2.56
N PHE A 197 14.86 0.45 1.80
CA PHE A 197 13.92 -0.63 1.47
C PHE A 197 13.68 -0.70 -0.04
N SER A 198 14.22 -1.74 -0.67
CA SER A 198 14.10 -1.92 -2.12
C SER A 198 12.72 -2.42 -2.57
N THR A 199 12.36 -2.06 -3.79
CA THR A 199 11.19 -2.62 -4.49
C THR A 199 11.24 -4.15 -4.55
N ASP A 200 12.41 -4.77 -4.70
CA ASP A 200 12.56 -6.23 -4.76
C ASP A 200 12.10 -6.92 -3.47
N ARG A 201 12.41 -6.33 -2.30
CA ARG A 201 11.89 -6.85 -1.03
C ARG A 201 10.37 -6.78 -0.94
N PHE A 202 9.79 -5.70 -1.45
CA PHE A 202 8.34 -5.56 -1.53
C PHE A 202 7.73 -6.63 -2.44
N LEU A 203 8.30 -6.85 -3.61
CA LEU A 203 7.85 -7.88 -4.55
C LEU A 203 8.01 -9.29 -3.98
N THR A 204 9.08 -9.56 -3.23
CA THR A 204 9.26 -10.84 -2.52
C THR A 204 8.13 -11.10 -1.51
N ILE A 205 7.70 -10.08 -0.75
CA ILE A 205 6.55 -10.20 0.16
C ILE A 205 5.29 -10.56 -0.64
N LEU A 206 5.02 -9.85 -1.75
CA LEU A 206 3.82 -10.08 -2.55
C LEU A 206 3.82 -11.45 -3.24
N ASN A 207 4.99 -11.96 -3.65
CA ASN A 207 5.09 -13.27 -4.28
C ASN A 207 4.66 -14.41 -3.36
N ASN A 208 4.87 -14.27 -2.05
CA ASN A 208 4.44 -15.25 -1.05
C ASN A 208 2.94 -15.18 -0.71
N LEU A 209 2.21 -14.21 -1.26
CA LEU A 209 0.79 -14.00 -0.98
C LEU A 209 -0.07 -14.39 -2.20
N ASN A 210 -1.31 -14.80 -1.93
CA ASN A 210 -2.30 -15.07 -2.96
C ASN A 210 -3.43 -14.04 -2.86
N PHE A 211 -3.66 -13.29 -3.95
CA PHE A 211 -4.70 -12.26 -4.05
C PHE A 211 -5.07 -11.99 -5.51
N SER A 212 -6.30 -11.52 -5.74
CA SER A 212 -6.89 -11.44 -7.09
C SER A 212 -6.16 -10.51 -8.05
N ALA A 213 -5.59 -9.41 -7.58
CA ALA A 213 -4.89 -8.42 -8.43
C ALA A 213 -3.41 -8.73 -8.66
N LYS A 214 -2.88 -9.87 -8.15
CA LYS A 214 -1.44 -10.17 -8.12
C LYS A 214 -0.80 -10.05 -9.50
N GLU A 215 -1.34 -10.77 -10.46
CA GLU A 215 -0.80 -10.80 -11.82
C GLU A 215 -0.82 -9.43 -12.50
N GLU A 216 -1.93 -8.70 -12.34
CA GLU A 216 -2.09 -7.37 -12.92
C GLU A 216 -1.12 -6.37 -12.31
N PHE A 217 -0.94 -6.41 -10.98
CA PHE A 217 0.02 -5.55 -10.31
C PHE A 217 1.46 -5.85 -10.72
N LEU A 218 1.86 -7.13 -10.72
CA LEU A 218 3.22 -7.56 -11.06
C LEU A 218 3.56 -7.35 -12.53
N LYS A 219 2.57 -7.30 -13.42
CA LYS A 219 2.78 -7.07 -14.86
C LYS A 219 3.62 -5.82 -15.15
N GLY A 220 3.45 -4.75 -14.38
CA GLY A 220 4.24 -3.52 -14.52
C GLY A 220 5.74 -3.73 -14.26
N PHE A 221 6.08 -4.63 -13.36
CA PHE A 221 7.47 -4.94 -12.98
C PHE A 221 8.12 -5.97 -13.89
N VAL A 222 7.34 -6.72 -14.66
CA VAL A 222 7.82 -7.72 -15.62
C VAL A 222 8.11 -7.10 -16.99
N GLN A 223 7.24 -6.23 -17.47
CA GLN A 223 7.34 -5.71 -18.84
C GLN A 223 8.57 -4.85 -19.09
N LYS A 224 8.97 -4.02 -18.10
CA LYS A 224 10.13 -3.12 -18.25
C LYS A 224 11.44 -3.89 -18.40
N PRO A 225 11.79 -4.83 -17.48
CA PRO A 225 13.00 -5.64 -17.63
C PRO A 225 13.01 -6.46 -18.92
N ILE A 226 11.89 -7.07 -19.32
CA ILE A 226 11.83 -7.83 -20.58
C ILE A 226 12.18 -6.93 -21.77
N ARG A 227 11.59 -5.74 -21.87
CA ARG A 227 11.91 -4.80 -22.95
C ARG A 227 13.38 -4.39 -22.95
N GLN A 228 13.95 -4.11 -21.78
CA GLN A 228 15.37 -3.76 -21.67
C GLN A 228 16.27 -4.89 -22.20
N ILE A 229 15.98 -6.14 -21.86
CA ILE A 229 16.73 -7.30 -22.36
C ILE A 229 16.56 -7.45 -23.89
N GLU A 230 15.33 -7.32 -24.41
CA GLU A 230 15.06 -7.41 -25.84
C GLU A 230 15.77 -6.31 -26.63
N ASP A 231 15.81 -5.09 -26.10
CA ASP A 231 16.53 -3.95 -26.70
C ASP A 231 18.04 -4.22 -26.73
N GLU A 232 18.65 -4.74 -25.67
CA GLU A 232 20.08 -5.07 -25.63
C GLU A 232 20.41 -6.25 -26.58
N ILE A 233 19.56 -7.27 -26.64
CA ILE A 233 19.68 -8.35 -27.64
C ILE A 233 19.67 -7.79 -29.06
N SER A 234 18.75 -6.87 -29.37
CA SER A 234 18.65 -6.23 -30.70
C SER A 234 19.89 -5.42 -31.06
N LYS A 235 20.43 -4.65 -30.09
CA LYS A 235 21.69 -3.90 -30.26
C LYS A 235 22.87 -4.82 -30.53
N THR A 236 22.98 -5.91 -29.77
CA THR A 236 24.06 -6.91 -29.92
C THR A 236 24.01 -7.58 -31.29
N LYS A 237 22.83 -7.98 -31.76
CA LYS A 237 22.66 -8.50 -33.13
C LYS A 237 23.15 -7.53 -34.18
N THR A 238 22.83 -6.25 -34.04
CA THR A 238 23.29 -5.22 -34.98
C THR A 238 24.81 -5.06 -34.95
N LYS A 239 25.43 -5.05 -33.78
CA LYS A 239 26.90 -5.00 -33.62
C LYS A 239 27.58 -6.20 -34.27
N ARG A 240 27.08 -7.41 -34.04
CA ARG A 240 27.62 -8.67 -34.62
C ARG A 240 27.49 -8.74 -36.16
N GLN A 241 26.42 -8.15 -36.70
CA GLN A 241 26.26 -8.06 -38.16
C GLN A 241 27.29 -7.08 -38.76
N ALA A 242 27.65 -6.02 -38.04
CA ALA A 242 28.61 -5.04 -38.49
C ALA A 242 30.07 -5.53 -38.34
N ASP A 243 30.39 -6.19 -37.23
CA ASP A 243 31.72 -6.77 -36.99
C ASP A 243 31.62 -8.15 -36.32
N LYS A 244 31.97 -9.21 -37.10
CA LYS A 244 31.92 -10.60 -36.63
C LYS A 244 33.12 -10.99 -35.78
N ARG A 245 34.23 -10.23 -35.81
CA ARG A 245 35.48 -10.58 -35.11
C ARG A 245 35.36 -10.38 -33.61
N ASP A 246 34.53 -9.43 -33.18
CA ASP A 246 34.34 -9.08 -31.78
C ASP A 246 33.07 -9.71 -31.17
N ALA A 247 32.56 -10.82 -31.78
CA ALA A 247 31.31 -11.45 -31.35
C ALA A 247 31.32 -11.91 -29.88
N GLU A 248 32.47 -12.41 -29.39
CA GLU A 248 32.63 -12.81 -27.99
C GLU A 248 32.58 -11.59 -27.03
N ILE A 249 33.20 -10.48 -27.42
CA ILE A 249 33.17 -9.23 -26.65
C ILE A 249 31.71 -8.72 -26.55
N PHE A 250 30.96 -8.75 -27.65
CA PHE A 250 29.57 -8.32 -27.66
C PHE A 250 28.66 -9.25 -26.83
N GLY A 251 28.96 -10.55 -26.77
CA GLY A 251 28.25 -11.48 -25.89
C GLY A 251 28.47 -11.16 -24.41
N LYS A 252 29.70 -10.84 -24.03
CA LYS A 252 30.04 -10.45 -22.67
C LYS A 252 29.39 -9.11 -22.27
N GLU A 253 29.45 -8.11 -23.16
CA GLU A 253 28.73 -6.84 -22.94
C GLU A 253 27.23 -7.05 -22.76
N LEU A 254 26.61 -7.92 -23.56
CA LEU A 254 25.20 -8.25 -23.46
C LEU A 254 24.87 -8.85 -22.09
N TYR A 255 25.67 -9.80 -21.61
CA TYR A 255 25.49 -10.40 -20.28
C TYR A 255 25.57 -9.34 -19.18
N GLU A 256 26.61 -8.51 -19.18
CA GLU A 256 26.81 -7.45 -18.19
C GLU A 256 25.67 -6.42 -18.19
N ASN A 257 25.18 -6.01 -19.37
CA ASN A 257 24.10 -5.05 -19.52
C ASN A 257 22.71 -5.58 -19.14
N THR A 258 22.52 -6.91 -19.14
CA THR A 258 21.22 -7.53 -18.87
C THR A 258 21.13 -8.22 -17.51
N GLU A 259 22.25 -8.40 -16.79
CA GLU A 259 22.31 -9.11 -15.52
C GLU A 259 21.31 -8.55 -14.50
N ALA A 260 21.28 -7.22 -14.31
CA ALA A 260 20.35 -6.57 -13.40
C ALA A 260 18.87 -6.78 -13.78
N SER A 261 18.56 -6.78 -15.09
CA SER A 261 17.20 -7.00 -15.58
C SER A 261 16.75 -8.46 -15.42
N ILE A 262 17.64 -9.42 -15.63
CA ILE A 262 17.36 -10.84 -15.36
C ILE A 262 17.15 -11.09 -13.87
N GLU A 263 17.97 -10.49 -13.01
CA GLU A 263 17.82 -10.64 -11.56
C GLU A 263 16.50 -10.02 -11.08
N GLN A 264 16.13 -8.87 -11.63
CA GLN A 264 14.82 -8.26 -11.35
C GLN A 264 13.66 -9.16 -11.77
N LEU A 265 13.75 -9.85 -12.92
CA LEU A 265 12.74 -10.81 -13.36
C LEU A 265 12.64 -12.01 -12.42
N LYS A 266 13.75 -12.57 -11.94
CA LYS A 266 13.77 -13.68 -10.97
C LYS A 266 13.07 -13.31 -9.65
N ASN A 267 13.15 -12.04 -9.23
CA ASN A 267 12.48 -11.58 -8.02
C ASN A 267 10.95 -11.47 -8.19
N VAL A 268 10.45 -11.40 -9.42
CA VAL A 268 9.03 -11.23 -9.74
C VAL A 268 8.37 -12.50 -10.27
N LEU A 269 9.10 -13.27 -11.08
CA LEU A 269 8.60 -14.46 -11.75
C LEU A 269 9.31 -15.72 -11.21
N ASP A 270 8.55 -16.80 -11.06
CA ASP A 270 9.14 -18.10 -10.85
C ASP A 270 9.98 -18.50 -12.08
N THR A 271 11.06 -19.25 -11.88
CA THR A 271 11.91 -19.73 -12.97
C THR A 271 11.19 -20.67 -13.95
N SER A 272 10.06 -21.24 -13.53
CA SER A 272 9.16 -22.03 -14.38
C SER A 272 8.16 -21.18 -15.18
N ASP A 273 8.07 -19.86 -14.94
CA ASP A 273 7.18 -18.97 -15.69
C ASP A 273 7.62 -18.89 -17.15
N ILE A 274 6.70 -19.14 -18.06
CA ILE A 274 6.98 -19.16 -19.50
C ILE A 274 7.57 -17.84 -20.03
N ARG A 275 7.25 -16.72 -19.42
CA ARG A 275 7.78 -15.40 -19.78
C ARG A 275 9.26 -15.30 -19.42
N TYR A 276 9.62 -15.80 -18.22
CA TYR A 276 11.01 -15.85 -17.77
C TYR A 276 11.82 -16.80 -18.67
N GLN A 277 11.33 -18.02 -18.90
CA GLN A 277 12.00 -19.00 -19.75
C GLN A 277 12.23 -18.46 -21.17
N ASN A 278 11.22 -17.90 -21.80
CA ASN A 278 11.32 -17.36 -23.15
C ASN A 278 12.38 -16.26 -23.27
N ILE A 279 12.47 -15.34 -22.30
CA ILE A 279 13.47 -14.26 -22.37
C ILE A 279 14.88 -14.75 -22.01
N ALA A 280 14.98 -15.69 -21.06
CA ALA A 280 16.25 -16.31 -20.68
C ALA A 280 16.84 -17.12 -21.85
N ASP A 281 16.01 -17.89 -22.54
CA ASP A 281 16.43 -18.65 -23.73
C ASP A 281 16.87 -17.73 -24.88
N LYS A 282 16.12 -16.65 -25.15
CA LYS A 282 16.53 -15.63 -26.14
C LYS A 282 17.88 -15.01 -25.79
N LEU A 283 18.08 -14.68 -24.52
CA LEU A 283 19.32 -14.08 -24.04
C LEU A 283 20.49 -15.08 -24.13
N ALA A 284 20.32 -16.32 -23.66
CA ALA A 284 21.34 -17.37 -23.72
C ALA A 284 21.78 -17.65 -25.16
N ASN A 285 20.83 -17.75 -26.08
CA ASN A 285 21.12 -17.98 -27.51
C ASN A 285 21.88 -16.83 -28.17
N GLU A 286 21.82 -15.63 -27.62
CA GLU A 286 22.52 -14.46 -28.16
C GLU A 286 23.87 -14.22 -27.48
N ILE A 287 24.07 -14.70 -26.24
CA ILE A 287 25.36 -14.65 -25.56
C ILE A 287 26.35 -15.66 -26.16
N LEU A 288 25.87 -16.86 -26.53
CA LEU A 288 26.67 -17.93 -27.15
C LEU A 288 27.04 -17.57 -28.60
#